data_c50f47ca63d9e52a33c42331fb7bfbd9
#
_entry.id   c50f47ca63d9e52a33c42331fb7bfbd9
#
_cell.length_a   1.000
_cell.length_b   1.000
_cell.length_c   1.000
_cell.angle_alpha   90.00
_cell.angle_beta   90.00
_cell.angle_gamma   90.00
#
_symmetry.space_group_name_H-M   'P 1'
#
loop_
_entity.id
_entity.type
_entity.pdbx_description
1 polymer ?
#
loop_
_entity_poly.entity_id
_entity_poly.type
_entity_poly.pdbx_seq_one_letter_code
_entity_poly.pdbx_strand_id
1 'polypeptide(L)'
;YANNPIYPLESTVANLNIDMIGRIGDFKDNPNYVYLIGSDMLSTELHDISEDINKKHIGLELDYTFNEEDDPNRYYYRSDHYNFAKNNIPVIFYFNGLHEDYHKVTDTIEKINFKKIETIARLVFLTAWELANRDERIVVDKEEK
;
A
#
# COMPACT_ATOMS: atom_id res chain seq x y z
N TYR A 1 6.13 -8.85 -14.31
CA TYR A 1 4.76 -9.21 -14.68
C TYR A 1 4.17 -8.17 -15.64
N ALA A 2 4.20 -6.88 -15.32
CA ALA A 2 3.53 -5.83 -16.09
C ALA A 2 3.95 -5.75 -17.57
N ASN A 3 5.18 -6.09 -17.91
CA ASN A 3 5.69 -6.10 -19.30
C ASN A 3 5.30 -7.37 -20.09
N ASN A 4 4.97 -8.47 -19.37
CA ASN A 4 4.55 -9.75 -19.96
C ASN A 4 3.48 -10.39 -19.06
N PRO A 5 2.28 -9.80 -18.99
CA PRO A 5 1.24 -10.26 -18.09
C PRO A 5 0.65 -11.61 -18.55
N ILE A 6 0.41 -12.51 -17.59
CA ILE A 6 -0.31 -13.79 -17.84
C ILE A 6 -1.77 -13.51 -18.17
N TYR A 7 -2.38 -12.54 -17.47
CA TYR A 7 -3.72 -12.03 -17.78
C TYR A 7 -3.59 -10.61 -18.30
N PRO A 8 -4.44 -10.16 -19.23
CA PRO A 8 -4.40 -8.78 -19.73
C PRO A 8 -4.42 -7.75 -18.59
N LEU A 9 -3.59 -6.71 -18.68
CA LEU A 9 -3.52 -5.69 -17.63
C LEU A 9 -4.85 -4.98 -17.40
N GLU A 10 -5.63 -4.78 -18.46
CA GLU A 10 -6.99 -4.23 -18.39
C GLU A 10 -7.95 -5.09 -17.54
N SER A 11 -7.62 -6.34 -17.27
CA SER A 11 -8.36 -7.21 -16.35
C SER A 11 -7.91 -7.06 -14.89
N THR A 12 -6.82 -6.34 -14.64
CA THR A 12 -6.32 -6.08 -13.29
C THR A 12 -7.09 -4.91 -12.68
N VAL A 13 -7.75 -5.13 -11.55
CA VAL A 13 -8.60 -4.12 -10.90
C VAL A 13 -7.75 -3.13 -10.10
N ALA A 14 -6.83 -3.64 -9.30
CA ALA A 14 -5.90 -2.85 -8.48
C ALA A 14 -4.65 -3.67 -8.17
N ASN A 15 -3.60 -2.98 -7.69
CA ASN A 15 -2.44 -3.63 -7.07
C ASN A 15 -2.32 -3.16 -5.61
N LEU A 16 -2.33 -4.11 -4.68
CA LEU A 16 -2.13 -3.89 -3.25
C LEU A 16 -0.73 -4.37 -2.89
N ASN A 17 0.23 -3.47 -2.88
CA ASN A 17 1.64 -3.75 -2.66
C ASN A 17 1.99 -3.67 -1.17
N ILE A 18 2.70 -4.66 -0.66
CA ILE A 18 3.18 -4.71 0.71
C ILE A 18 4.71 -4.76 0.68
N ASP A 19 5.34 -3.76 1.27
CA ASP A 19 6.78 -3.72 1.37
C ASP A 19 7.19 -3.10 2.72
N MET A 20 8.15 -3.74 3.43
CA MET A 20 8.73 -3.26 4.70
C MET A 20 7.75 -3.06 5.86
N ILE A 21 6.72 -3.90 5.98
CA ILE A 21 5.69 -3.75 7.04
C ILE A 21 6.05 -4.40 8.38
N GLY A 22 7.23 -5.02 8.49
CA GLY A 22 7.65 -5.80 9.67
C GLY A 22 8.33 -4.98 10.77
N ARG A 23 8.61 -3.71 10.56
CA ARG A 23 9.34 -2.87 11.50
C ARG A 23 8.57 -1.57 11.78
N ILE A 24 9.01 -0.85 12.81
CA ILE A 24 8.58 0.53 13.08
C ILE A 24 9.62 1.44 12.42
N GLY A 25 9.18 2.38 11.61
CA GLY A 25 10.08 3.34 10.95
C GLY A 25 10.63 4.38 11.91
N ASP A 26 11.75 4.99 11.53
CA ASP A 26 12.52 5.93 12.37
C ASP A 26 11.73 7.19 12.81
N PHE A 27 10.61 7.49 12.16
CA PHE A 27 9.77 8.66 12.47
C PHE A 27 8.53 8.36 13.33
N LYS A 28 8.42 7.15 13.86
CA LYS A 28 7.25 6.72 14.65
C LYS A 28 7.67 6.06 15.96
N ASP A 29 6.94 6.40 17.02
CA ASP A 29 7.17 5.86 18.38
C ASP A 29 6.26 4.69 18.73
N ASN A 30 5.23 4.42 17.91
CA ASN A 30 4.28 3.34 18.16
C ASN A 30 4.03 2.49 16.90
N PRO A 31 3.62 1.23 17.04
CA PRO A 31 3.41 0.33 15.90
C PRO A 31 2.06 0.49 15.20
N ASN A 32 1.12 1.28 15.74
CA ASN A 32 -0.28 1.31 15.30
C ASN A 32 -0.53 2.25 14.11
N TYR A 33 0.31 2.18 13.10
CA TYR A 33 0.20 2.97 11.88
C TYR A 33 0.62 2.17 10.65
N VAL A 34 0.26 2.69 9.48
CA VAL A 34 0.80 2.30 8.17
C VAL A 34 0.77 3.51 7.24
N TYR A 35 1.84 3.73 6.48
CA TYR A 35 1.81 4.69 5.38
C TYR A 35 1.08 4.08 4.19
N LEU A 36 0.12 4.83 3.63
CA LEU A 36 -0.56 4.50 2.39
C LEU A 36 -0.08 5.44 1.29
N ILE A 37 0.54 4.88 0.26
CA ILE A 37 1.11 5.64 -0.84
C ILE A 37 0.42 5.23 -2.14
N GLY A 38 -0.07 6.20 -2.91
CA GLY A 38 -0.75 5.99 -4.18
C GLY A 38 -2.24 5.68 -4.07
N SER A 39 -2.81 5.59 -2.86
CA SER A 39 -4.18 5.12 -2.65
C SER A 39 -5.24 5.95 -3.37
N ASP A 40 -5.04 7.28 -3.47
CA ASP A 40 -5.96 8.21 -4.13
C ASP A 40 -5.39 8.85 -5.41
N MET A 41 -4.22 8.40 -5.88
CA MET A 41 -3.59 9.01 -7.06
C MET A 41 -4.30 8.71 -8.36
N LEU A 42 -4.89 7.53 -8.50
CA LEU A 42 -5.63 7.10 -9.70
C LEU A 42 -7.12 6.86 -9.46
N SER A 43 -7.51 6.53 -8.22
CA SER A 43 -8.89 6.17 -7.88
C SER A 43 -9.27 6.67 -6.49
N THR A 44 -10.18 7.63 -6.44
CA THR A 44 -10.79 8.08 -5.18
C THR A 44 -11.55 6.93 -4.50
N GLU A 45 -12.22 6.08 -5.28
CA GLU A 45 -12.98 4.96 -4.75
C GLU A 45 -12.10 3.91 -4.06
N LEU A 46 -10.89 3.62 -4.58
CA LEU A 46 -9.94 2.72 -3.91
C LEU A 46 -9.51 3.25 -2.54
N HIS A 47 -9.25 4.55 -2.46
CA HIS A 47 -8.92 5.23 -1.22
C HIS A 47 -10.05 5.10 -0.19
N ASP A 48 -11.26 5.45 -0.57
CA ASP A 48 -12.44 5.41 0.29
C ASP A 48 -12.72 3.99 0.82
N ILE A 49 -12.57 2.96 -0.03
CA ILE A 49 -12.70 1.56 0.37
C ILE A 49 -11.68 1.21 1.45
N SER A 50 -10.41 1.59 1.27
CA SER A 50 -9.36 1.29 2.24
C SER A 50 -9.61 1.98 3.58
N GLU A 51 -10.00 3.25 3.56
CA GLU A 51 -10.39 4.03 4.75
C GLU A 51 -11.56 3.36 5.50
N ASP A 52 -12.61 3.02 4.78
CA ASP A 52 -13.81 2.38 5.35
C ASP A 52 -13.50 1.02 5.98
N ILE A 53 -12.71 0.19 5.33
CA ILE A 53 -12.26 -1.11 5.85
C ILE A 53 -11.43 -0.91 7.11
N ASN A 54 -10.48 0.01 7.09
CA ASN A 54 -9.68 0.32 8.27
C ASN A 54 -10.55 0.77 9.44
N LYS A 55 -11.44 1.72 9.21
CA LYS A 55 -12.34 2.27 10.23
C LYS A 55 -13.26 1.23 10.84
N LYS A 56 -13.78 0.31 10.02
CA LYS A 56 -14.76 -0.71 10.47
C LYS A 56 -14.11 -1.90 11.15
N HIS A 57 -12.91 -2.28 10.78
CA HIS A 57 -12.37 -3.60 11.12
C HIS A 57 -10.99 -3.61 11.76
N ILE A 58 -10.16 -2.58 11.55
CA ILE A 58 -8.74 -2.60 11.93
C ILE A 58 -8.38 -1.50 12.93
N GLY A 59 -8.57 -0.23 12.57
CA GLY A 59 -8.32 0.92 13.43
C GLY A 59 -6.85 1.34 13.50
N LEU A 60 -6.06 1.13 12.44
CA LEU A 60 -4.72 1.70 12.30
C LEU A 60 -4.80 3.21 12.03
N GLU A 61 -3.79 3.96 12.44
CA GLU A 61 -3.50 5.27 11.90
C GLU A 61 -3.05 5.11 10.44
N LEU A 62 -3.87 5.56 9.49
CA LEU A 62 -3.50 5.64 8.08
C LEU A 62 -2.77 6.95 7.87
N ASP A 63 -1.49 6.87 7.52
CA ASP A 63 -0.61 8.03 7.38
C ASP A 63 -0.29 8.28 5.90
N TYR A 64 -0.57 9.47 5.42
CA TYR A 64 -0.42 9.89 4.02
C TYR A 64 0.78 10.80 3.79
N THR A 65 1.68 10.94 4.76
CA THR A 65 2.86 11.83 4.69
C THR A 65 3.67 11.63 3.40
N PHE A 66 3.76 10.42 2.88
CA PHE A 66 4.53 10.09 1.67
C PHE A 66 3.66 9.92 0.42
N ASN A 67 2.39 10.32 0.50
CA ASN A 67 1.44 10.24 -0.63
C ASN A 67 1.38 11.54 -1.45
N GLU A 68 2.15 12.56 -1.07
CA GLU A 68 2.21 13.82 -1.81
C GLU A 68 3.00 13.68 -3.11
N GLU A 69 2.57 14.38 -4.16
CA GLU A 69 3.23 14.35 -5.49
C GLU A 69 4.69 14.82 -5.44
N ASP A 70 5.00 15.74 -4.54
CA ASP A 70 6.31 16.33 -4.35
C ASP A 70 7.11 15.68 -3.20
N ASP A 71 6.73 14.47 -2.75
CA ASP A 71 7.49 13.73 -1.74
C ASP A 71 8.98 13.67 -2.13
N PRO A 72 9.87 14.28 -1.33
CA PRO A 72 11.30 14.33 -1.65
C PRO A 72 11.94 12.92 -1.68
N ASN A 73 11.34 11.95 -1.00
CA ASN A 73 11.80 10.56 -1.00
C ASN A 73 11.34 9.79 -2.24
N ARG A 74 10.30 10.28 -2.92
CA ARG A 74 9.72 9.69 -4.11
C ARG A 74 9.33 8.21 -3.92
N TYR A 75 8.77 7.86 -2.76
CA TYR A 75 8.41 6.46 -2.44
C TYR A 75 7.39 5.88 -3.39
N TYR A 76 6.48 6.69 -3.95
CA TYR A 76 5.52 6.23 -4.96
C TYR A 76 6.18 5.54 -6.17
N TYR A 77 7.43 5.89 -6.50
CA TYR A 77 8.15 5.35 -7.66
C TYR A 77 9.12 4.22 -7.31
N ARG A 78 9.21 3.82 -6.03
CA ARG A 78 10.36 3.02 -5.52
C ARG A 78 10.05 1.59 -5.17
N SER A 79 8.81 1.09 -5.39
CA SER A 79 8.47 -0.31 -5.15
C SER A 79 7.66 -0.89 -6.32
N ASP A 80 7.24 -2.13 -6.22
CA ASP A 80 6.65 -2.91 -7.33
C ASP A 80 5.31 -2.35 -7.84
N HIS A 81 4.55 -1.65 -6.99
CA HIS A 81 3.26 -1.03 -7.34
C HIS A 81 3.35 -0.06 -8.51
N TYR A 82 4.46 0.67 -8.65
CA TYR A 82 4.61 1.65 -9.73
C TYR A 82 4.55 1.01 -11.12
N ASN A 83 4.96 -0.26 -11.25
CA ASN A 83 4.82 -0.98 -12.51
C ASN A 83 3.37 -1.19 -12.95
N PHE A 84 2.42 -1.12 -12.02
CA PHE A 84 0.99 -1.14 -12.29
C PHE A 84 0.43 0.27 -12.47
N ALA A 85 0.81 1.20 -11.59
CA ALA A 85 0.36 2.59 -11.65
C ALA A 85 0.63 3.25 -13.00
N LYS A 86 1.86 3.15 -13.53
CA LYS A 86 2.22 3.67 -14.87
C LYS A 86 1.44 3.05 -16.04
N ASN A 87 0.67 1.99 -15.81
CA ASN A 87 -0.27 1.39 -16.74
C ASN A 87 -1.73 1.72 -16.37
N ASN A 88 -1.94 2.78 -15.61
CA ASN A 88 -3.24 3.28 -15.19
C ASN A 88 -4.07 2.27 -14.37
N ILE A 89 -3.39 1.44 -13.57
CA ILE A 89 -4.01 0.50 -12.64
C ILE A 89 -3.90 1.10 -11.23
N PRO A 90 -5.02 1.31 -10.52
CA PRO A 90 -5.02 1.84 -9.16
C PRO A 90 -4.16 1.01 -8.21
N VAL A 91 -3.42 1.67 -7.34
CA VAL A 91 -2.48 1.01 -6.43
C VAL A 91 -2.62 1.52 -4.99
N ILE A 92 -2.28 0.66 -4.04
CA ILE A 92 -1.92 1.09 -2.67
C ILE A 92 -0.58 0.46 -2.34
N PHE A 93 0.37 1.26 -1.94
CA PHE A 93 1.62 0.81 -1.35
C PHE A 93 1.56 0.96 0.17
N TYR A 94 1.45 -0.16 0.88
CA TYR A 94 1.47 -0.26 2.33
C TYR A 94 2.92 -0.32 2.79
N PHE A 95 3.35 0.70 3.54
CA PHE A 95 4.74 0.92 3.91
C PHE A 95 4.87 1.34 5.37
N ASN A 96 5.99 1.06 6.04
CA ASN A 96 6.20 1.47 7.42
C ASN A 96 7.37 2.44 7.62
N GLY A 97 7.98 2.89 6.55
CA GLY A 97 9.17 3.72 6.62
C GLY A 97 10.47 2.90 6.67
N LEU A 98 11.56 3.63 6.64
CA LEU A 98 12.91 3.06 6.81
C LEU A 98 13.22 2.88 8.29
N HIS A 99 14.17 2.01 8.60
CA HIS A 99 14.68 1.75 9.93
C HIS A 99 16.20 1.56 9.89
N GLU A 100 16.85 1.64 11.04
CA GLU A 100 18.31 1.59 11.18
C GLU A 100 19.00 0.39 10.53
N ASP A 101 18.29 -0.75 10.43
CA ASP A 101 18.84 -1.99 9.84
C ASP A 101 18.53 -2.15 8.34
N TYR A 102 17.89 -1.18 7.70
CA TYR A 102 17.51 -1.26 6.29
C TYR A 102 18.69 -1.63 5.39
N HIS A 103 18.56 -2.75 4.64
CA HIS A 103 19.61 -3.33 3.79
C HIS A 103 20.91 -3.71 4.52
N LYS A 104 20.86 -4.01 5.83
CA LYS A 104 22.01 -4.43 6.62
C LYS A 104 21.85 -5.88 7.08
N VAL A 105 23.00 -6.53 7.37
CA VAL A 105 23.04 -7.89 7.94
C VAL A 105 22.47 -7.95 9.37
N THR A 106 22.27 -6.80 9.99
CA THR A 106 21.67 -6.64 11.32
C THR A 106 20.14 -6.66 11.30
N ASP A 107 19.50 -6.68 10.12
CA ASP A 107 18.05 -6.86 9.98
C ASP A 107 17.70 -8.34 10.14
N THR A 108 17.50 -8.74 11.38
CA THR A 108 17.29 -10.13 11.76
C THR A 108 15.84 -10.42 12.13
N ILE A 109 15.46 -11.69 12.11
CA ILE A 109 14.07 -12.14 12.35
C ILE A 109 13.57 -11.76 13.76
N GLU A 110 14.46 -11.68 14.77
CA GLU A 110 14.12 -11.33 16.14
C GLU A 110 13.62 -9.89 16.28
N LYS A 111 13.96 -9.03 15.31
CA LYS A 111 13.55 -7.63 15.27
C LYS A 111 12.20 -7.41 14.58
N ILE A 112 11.62 -8.44 13.99
CA ILE A 112 10.35 -8.34 13.27
C ILE A 112 9.18 -8.23 14.25
N ASN A 113 8.34 -7.23 14.05
CA ASN A 113 7.06 -7.09 14.74
C ASN A 113 5.97 -7.89 14.00
N PHE A 114 5.86 -9.17 14.33
CA PHE A 114 4.87 -10.07 13.71
C PHE A 114 3.43 -9.61 13.93
N LYS A 115 3.12 -8.96 15.08
CA LYS A 115 1.78 -8.44 15.35
C LYS A 115 1.41 -7.30 14.41
N LYS A 116 2.38 -6.43 14.09
CA LYS A 116 2.20 -5.37 13.12
C LYS A 116 1.97 -5.94 11.72
N ILE A 117 2.76 -6.93 11.31
CA ILE A 117 2.56 -7.63 10.02
C ILE A 117 1.14 -8.22 9.96
N GLU A 118 0.71 -8.95 10.99
CA GLU A 118 -0.64 -9.52 11.04
C GLU A 118 -1.72 -8.45 10.85
N THR A 119 -1.61 -7.34 11.58
CA THR A 119 -2.61 -6.27 11.54
C THR A 119 -2.70 -5.63 10.15
N ILE A 120 -1.56 -5.32 9.53
CA ILE A 120 -1.53 -4.73 8.17
C ILE A 120 -1.99 -5.75 7.13
N ALA A 121 -1.56 -7.02 7.24
CA ALA A 121 -2.01 -8.07 6.33
C ALA A 121 -3.53 -8.27 6.37
N ARG A 122 -4.17 -8.10 7.54
CA ARG A 122 -5.63 -8.13 7.66
C ARG A 122 -6.31 -6.94 6.97
N LEU A 123 -5.72 -5.74 7.06
CA LEU A 123 -6.21 -4.58 6.32
C LEU A 123 -6.15 -4.85 4.80
N VAL A 124 -5.00 -5.29 4.32
CA VAL A 124 -4.79 -5.60 2.90
C VAL A 124 -5.74 -6.70 2.42
N PHE A 125 -5.88 -7.77 3.21
CA PHE A 125 -6.80 -8.87 2.88
C PHE A 125 -8.24 -8.39 2.77
N LEU A 126 -8.73 -7.61 3.73
CA LEU A 126 -10.12 -7.14 3.72
C LEU A 126 -10.36 -6.12 2.59
N THR A 127 -9.38 -5.26 2.27
CA THR A 127 -9.45 -4.38 1.10
C THR A 127 -9.53 -5.20 -0.19
N ALA A 128 -8.67 -6.22 -0.33
CA ALA A 128 -8.69 -7.12 -1.49
C ALA A 128 -10.00 -7.90 -1.58
N TRP A 129 -10.54 -8.35 -0.45
CA TRP A 129 -11.82 -9.06 -0.39
C TRP A 129 -12.98 -8.19 -0.86
N GLU A 130 -13.05 -6.95 -0.41
CA GLU A 130 -14.05 -5.98 -0.86
C GLU A 130 -13.95 -5.76 -2.37
N LEU A 131 -12.74 -5.47 -2.88
CA LEU A 131 -12.51 -5.27 -4.31
C LEU A 131 -12.89 -6.48 -5.17
N ALA A 132 -12.66 -7.70 -4.67
CA ALA A 132 -12.93 -8.94 -5.40
C ALA A 132 -14.40 -9.38 -5.41
N ASN A 133 -15.22 -8.87 -4.47
CA ASN A 133 -16.63 -9.26 -4.31
C ASN A 133 -17.62 -8.16 -4.71
N ARG A 134 -17.14 -7.04 -5.23
CA ARG A 134 -18.01 -5.97 -5.74
C ARG A 134 -18.62 -6.36 -7.07
N ASP A 135 -19.84 -5.90 -7.31
CA ASP A 135 -20.54 -6.08 -8.59
C ASP A 135 -19.90 -5.24 -9.70
N GLU A 136 -19.38 -4.05 -9.34
CA GLU A 136 -18.78 -3.12 -10.28
C GLU A 136 -17.30 -2.90 -9.98
N ARG A 137 -16.50 -2.75 -11.05
CA ARG A 137 -15.08 -2.39 -10.96
C ARG A 137 -14.94 -0.97 -10.42
N ILE A 138 -13.91 -0.73 -9.60
CA ILE A 138 -13.56 0.62 -9.16
C ILE A 138 -13.21 1.51 -10.33
N VAL A 139 -13.55 2.79 -10.21
CA VAL A 139 -13.35 3.79 -11.27
C VAL A 139 -11.94 4.38 -11.15
N VAL A 140 -11.29 4.52 -12.30
CA VAL A 140 -10.08 5.36 -12.45
C VAL A 140 -10.59 6.76 -12.79
N ASP A 141 -10.62 7.65 -11.81
CA ASP A 141 -11.19 9.00 -11.90
C ASP A 141 -10.13 10.10 -11.89
N LYS A 142 -8.86 9.72 -11.82
CA LYS A 142 -7.71 10.62 -11.88
C LYS A 142 -6.71 10.13 -12.92
N GLU A 143 -5.93 11.05 -13.47
CA GLU A 143 -4.83 10.73 -14.40
C GLU A 143 -3.51 10.73 -13.62
N GLU A 144 -2.61 9.79 -13.95
CA GLU A 144 -1.22 9.84 -13.47
C GLU A 144 -0.57 11.13 -14.04
N LYS A 145 -0.01 11.93 -13.16
CA LYS A 145 0.63 13.20 -13.53
C LYS A 145 2.12 13.07 -13.78
#